data_c159261ca5533e3dd8b6418c702973f2
#
_entry.id   c159261ca5533e3dd8b6418c702973f2
#
_cell.length_a   1.000
_cell.length_b   1.000
_cell.length_c   1.000
_cell.angle_alpha   90.00
_cell.angle_beta   90.00
_cell.angle_gamma   90.00
#
_symmetry.space_group_name_H-M   'P 1'
#
loop_
_entity.id
_entity.type
_entity.pdbx_description
1 polymer ?
#
loop_
_entity_poly.entity_id
_entity_poly.type
_entity_poly.pdbx_seq_one_letter_code
_entity_poly.pdbx_strand_id
1 'polypeptide(L)'
;FEFFKNKNFLRNYSRNYLIFTISLIFLVSIFITGERSNTIKAFLAFMIFYIFIRNFSFRQKTISALVFLLLITVVSMNSSIIKHRYMNQLFVNFKTKDQFGTSITIWTYLNLYKSGIEVFKKYPYFGVGNKNYGFETCWDKETYNPNYHCNSHPHQIYFEFLAEHGILGTIICLFIFFKLFFDLLRKIPITKNEIQFASFLYILTVFMPLLPSGAF
;
A
#
# COMPACT_ATOMS: atom_id res chain seq x y z
N PHE A 1 21.56 -4.74 -6.11
CA PHE A 1 21.54 -3.70 -7.15
C PHE A 1 22.94 -3.14 -7.41
N GLU A 2 23.71 -2.76 -6.39
CA GLU A 2 25.11 -2.33 -6.53
C GLU A 2 26.02 -3.47 -7.02
N PHE A 3 25.73 -4.69 -6.62
CA PHE A 3 26.48 -5.88 -7.08
C PHE A 3 26.50 -6.02 -8.60
N PHE A 4 25.39 -5.68 -9.29
CA PHE A 4 25.30 -5.72 -10.75
C PHE A 4 25.94 -4.50 -11.42
N LYS A 5 26.13 -3.38 -10.70
CA LYS A 5 26.72 -2.14 -11.22
C LYS A 5 28.24 -2.25 -11.40
N ASN A 6 28.87 -3.06 -10.58
CA ASN A 6 30.34 -3.09 -10.44
C ASN A 6 31.06 -4.19 -11.21
N LYS A 7 30.34 -5.03 -11.94
CA LYS A 7 30.97 -6.07 -12.78
C LYS A 7 30.46 -5.96 -14.21
N ASN A 8 31.41 -5.96 -15.15
CA ASN A 8 31.23 -6.12 -16.60
C ASN A 8 30.46 -7.41 -17.01
N PHE A 9 29.72 -8.01 -16.08
CA PHE A 9 29.09 -9.31 -16.20
C PHE A 9 27.84 -9.30 -17.09
N LEU A 10 27.13 -8.16 -17.12
CA LEU A 10 25.97 -8.02 -17.99
C LEU A 10 26.09 -6.73 -18.79
N ARG A 11 26.07 -6.82 -20.09
CA ARG A 11 25.92 -5.66 -20.98
C ARG A 11 24.70 -4.84 -20.51
N ASN A 12 24.75 -3.52 -20.61
CA ASN A 12 23.66 -2.62 -20.16
C ASN A 12 22.25 -3.07 -20.59
N TYR A 13 22.14 -3.70 -21.75
CA TYR A 13 20.88 -4.26 -22.26
C TYR A 13 20.36 -5.42 -21.41
N SER A 14 21.17 -6.40 -21.09
CA SER A 14 20.75 -7.57 -20.33
C SER A 14 20.38 -7.22 -18.89
N ARG A 15 21.05 -6.22 -18.30
CA ARG A 15 20.72 -5.70 -16.97
C ARG A 15 19.32 -5.08 -16.91
N ASN A 16 18.95 -4.26 -17.89
CA ASN A 16 17.64 -3.60 -17.93
C ASN A 16 16.51 -4.64 -18.07
N TYR A 17 16.69 -5.64 -18.94
CA TYR A 17 15.70 -6.72 -19.08
C TYR A 17 15.58 -7.55 -17.80
N LEU A 18 16.70 -7.84 -17.12
CA LEU A 18 16.68 -8.56 -15.84
C LEU A 18 15.89 -7.81 -14.78
N ILE A 19 16.16 -6.51 -14.60
CA ILE A 19 15.43 -5.65 -13.65
C ILE A 19 13.95 -5.66 -13.95
N PHE A 20 13.60 -5.50 -15.22
CA PHE A 20 12.21 -5.52 -15.66
C PHE A 20 11.55 -6.86 -15.38
N THR A 21 12.17 -7.98 -15.74
CA THR A 21 11.63 -9.32 -15.53
C THR A 21 11.41 -9.60 -14.04
N ILE A 22 12.38 -9.27 -13.18
CA ILE A 22 12.25 -9.43 -11.74
C ILE A 22 11.10 -8.57 -11.21
N SER A 23 11.00 -7.32 -11.62
CA SER A 23 9.92 -6.41 -11.19
C SER A 23 8.55 -6.93 -11.64
N LEU A 24 8.46 -7.47 -12.84
CA LEU A 24 7.24 -8.09 -13.37
C LEU A 24 6.82 -9.31 -12.55
N ILE A 25 7.77 -10.19 -12.21
CA ILE A 25 7.51 -11.37 -11.38
C ILE A 25 6.96 -10.93 -10.02
N PHE A 26 7.56 -9.91 -9.38
CA PHE A 26 7.07 -9.39 -8.10
C PHE A 26 5.66 -8.81 -8.22
N LEU A 27 5.36 -8.04 -9.26
CA LEU A 27 4.01 -7.49 -9.47
C LEU A 27 2.96 -8.58 -9.66
N VAL A 28 3.27 -9.58 -10.48
CA VAL A 28 2.37 -10.72 -10.71
C VAL A 28 2.19 -11.52 -9.42
N SER A 29 3.25 -11.73 -8.64
CA SER A 29 3.17 -12.41 -7.35
C SER A 29 2.26 -11.67 -6.37
N ILE A 30 2.41 -10.34 -6.23
CA ILE A 30 1.52 -9.53 -5.38
C ILE A 30 0.08 -9.59 -5.89
N PHE A 31 -0.14 -9.54 -7.20
CA PHE A 31 -1.49 -9.65 -7.78
C PHE A 31 -2.14 -11.01 -7.45
N ILE A 32 -1.37 -12.11 -7.52
CA ILE A 32 -1.85 -13.46 -7.20
C ILE A 32 -2.26 -13.61 -5.73
N THR A 33 -1.66 -12.86 -4.80
CA THR A 33 -2.09 -12.90 -3.39
C THR A 33 -3.54 -12.43 -3.19
N GLY A 34 -4.09 -11.69 -4.15
CA GLY A 34 -5.43 -11.11 -4.07
C GLY A 34 -5.53 -9.93 -3.10
N GLU A 35 -4.41 -9.41 -2.61
CA GLU A 35 -4.35 -8.23 -1.73
C GLU A 35 -4.50 -6.94 -2.54
N ARG A 36 -5.73 -6.49 -2.72
CA ARG A 36 -6.10 -5.36 -3.59
C ARG A 36 -5.34 -4.07 -3.29
N SER A 37 -5.25 -3.71 -2.01
CA SER A 37 -4.55 -2.48 -1.59
C SER A 37 -3.06 -2.54 -1.93
N ASN A 38 -2.40 -3.65 -1.60
CA ASN A 38 -0.97 -3.83 -1.89
C ASN A 38 -0.71 -3.92 -3.39
N THR A 39 -1.62 -4.53 -4.16
CA THR A 39 -1.54 -4.56 -5.62
C THR A 39 -1.60 -3.17 -6.22
N ILE A 40 -2.54 -2.32 -5.78
CA ILE A 40 -2.66 -0.94 -6.27
C ILE A 40 -1.40 -0.13 -5.93
N LYS A 41 -0.91 -0.24 -4.68
CA LYS A 41 0.31 0.44 -4.22
C LYS A 41 1.54 0.02 -5.04
N ALA A 42 1.73 -1.29 -5.21
CA ALA A 42 2.85 -1.83 -5.98
C ALA A 42 2.78 -1.43 -7.46
N PHE A 43 1.57 -1.46 -8.05
CA PHE A 43 1.35 -1.04 -9.42
C PHE A 43 1.66 0.45 -9.62
N LEU A 44 1.18 1.32 -8.74
CA LEU A 44 1.47 2.76 -8.79
C LEU A 44 2.97 3.03 -8.64
N ALA A 45 3.63 2.40 -7.67
CA ALA A 45 5.08 2.53 -7.49
C ALA A 45 5.84 2.09 -8.74
N PHE A 46 5.46 0.95 -9.31
CA PHE A 46 6.07 0.43 -10.52
C PHE A 46 5.83 1.35 -11.72
N MET A 47 4.62 1.86 -11.92
CA MET A 47 4.30 2.79 -13.00
C MET A 47 5.13 4.07 -12.91
N ILE A 48 5.21 4.67 -11.70
CA ILE A 48 6.02 5.87 -11.49
C ILE A 48 7.50 5.56 -11.74
N PHE A 49 8.02 4.48 -11.16
CA PHE A 49 9.41 4.06 -11.40
C PHE A 49 9.69 3.89 -12.89
N TYR A 50 8.78 3.26 -13.61
CA TYR A 50 8.92 2.93 -14.99
C TYR A 50 8.85 4.14 -15.92
N ILE A 51 8.01 5.13 -15.60
CA ILE A 51 7.93 6.40 -16.34
C ILE A 51 9.26 7.16 -16.21
N PHE A 52 9.81 7.23 -15.00
CA PHE A 52 10.98 8.05 -14.70
C PHE A 52 12.33 7.36 -14.97
N ILE A 53 12.37 6.04 -15.14
CA ILE A 53 13.62 5.35 -15.47
C ILE A 53 14.08 5.74 -16.88
N ARG A 54 15.29 6.29 -16.96
CA ARG A 54 15.84 6.83 -18.22
C ARG A 54 16.44 5.75 -19.14
N ASN A 55 16.76 4.61 -18.58
CA ASN A 55 17.50 3.55 -19.27
C ASN A 55 16.66 2.73 -20.26
N PHE A 56 15.35 2.97 -20.32
CA PHE A 56 14.43 2.29 -21.24
C PHE A 56 13.93 3.22 -22.32
N SER A 57 13.99 2.76 -23.58
CA SER A 57 13.37 3.46 -24.69
C SER A 57 11.83 3.42 -24.58
N PHE A 58 11.14 4.35 -25.21
CA PHE A 58 9.68 4.38 -25.24
C PHE A 58 9.09 3.06 -25.75
N ARG A 59 9.67 2.49 -26.82
CA ARG A 59 9.25 1.20 -27.37
C ARG A 59 9.36 0.05 -26.36
N GLN A 60 10.45 0.00 -25.59
CA GLN A 60 10.61 -1.00 -24.53
C GLN A 60 9.56 -0.84 -23.43
N LYS A 61 9.27 0.41 -23.05
CA LYS A 61 8.22 0.72 -22.07
C LYS A 61 6.84 0.25 -22.56
N THR A 62 6.49 0.51 -23.80
CA THR A 62 5.21 0.08 -24.38
C THR A 62 5.10 -1.45 -24.44
N ILE A 63 6.13 -2.13 -24.95
CA ILE A 63 6.12 -3.59 -25.05
C ILE A 63 5.96 -4.22 -23.67
N SER A 64 6.67 -3.73 -22.67
CA SER A 64 6.59 -4.28 -21.33
C SER A 64 5.25 -4.01 -20.65
N ALA A 65 4.62 -2.87 -20.88
CA ALA A 65 3.28 -2.61 -20.42
C ALA A 65 2.24 -3.58 -21.04
N LEU A 66 2.38 -3.85 -22.34
CA LEU A 66 1.53 -4.83 -23.03
C LEU A 66 1.73 -6.26 -22.49
N VAL A 67 2.97 -6.67 -22.27
CA VAL A 67 3.28 -7.99 -21.66
C VAL A 67 2.69 -8.09 -20.26
N PHE A 68 2.79 -7.04 -19.44
CA PHE A 68 2.19 -7.00 -18.12
C PHE A 68 0.67 -7.12 -18.16
N LEU A 69 0.00 -6.37 -19.02
CA LEU A 69 -1.45 -6.46 -19.22
C LEU A 69 -1.88 -7.85 -19.66
N LEU A 70 -1.14 -8.47 -20.58
CA LEU A 70 -1.41 -9.82 -21.04
C LEU A 70 -1.28 -10.83 -19.89
N LEU A 71 -0.23 -10.74 -19.08
CA LEU A 71 -0.05 -11.63 -17.93
C LEU A 71 -1.17 -11.48 -16.90
N ILE A 72 -1.57 -10.26 -16.57
CA ILE A 72 -2.71 -10.03 -15.65
C ILE A 72 -4.00 -10.62 -16.21
N THR A 73 -4.28 -10.43 -17.50
CA THR A 73 -5.49 -10.99 -18.11
C THR A 73 -5.49 -12.52 -18.08
N VAL A 74 -4.37 -13.15 -18.45
CA VAL A 74 -4.21 -14.62 -18.42
C VAL A 74 -4.40 -15.15 -16.99
N VAL A 75 -3.77 -14.53 -15.99
CA VAL A 75 -3.89 -14.95 -14.60
C VAL A 75 -5.33 -14.75 -14.10
N SER A 76 -5.97 -13.63 -14.46
CA SER A 76 -7.35 -13.34 -14.06
C SER A 76 -8.36 -14.31 -14.69
N MET A 77 -8.12 -14.74 -15.91
CA MET A 77 -9.02 -15.70 -16.59
C MET A 77 -8.91 -17.10 -16.03
N ASN A 78 -7.71 -17.52 -15.59
CA ASN A 78 -7.45 -18.88 -15.14
C ASN A 78 -7.66 -19.08 -13.62
N SER A 79 -7.75 -18.03 -12.82
CA SER A 79 -7.92 -18.13 -11.37
C SER A 79 -9.32 -17.71 -10.92
N SER A 80 -10.11 -18.65 -10.43
CA SER A 80 -11.43 -18.40 -9.82
C SER A 80 -11.31 -17.48 -8.59
N ILE A 81 -10.27 -17.63 -7.79
CA ILE A 81 -10.02 -16.83 -6.59
C ILE A 81 -9.78 -15.36 -6.97
N ILE A 82 -8.94 -15.11 -7.97
CA ILE A 82 -8.63 -13.75 -8.43
C ILE A 82 -9.86 -13.11 -9.04
N LYS A 83 -10.59 -13.83 -9.89
CA LYS A 83 -11.84 -13.36 -10.48
C LYS A 83 -12.86 -12.99 -9.39
N HIS A 84 -13.01 -13.83 -8.37
CA HIS A 84 -13.88 -13.53 -7.24
C HIS A 84 -13.42 -12.28 -6.46
N ARG A 85 -12.15 -12.16 -6.12
CA ARG A 85 -11.62 -11.04 -5.35
C ARG A 85 -11.62 -9.71 -6.09
N TYR A 86 -11.19 -9.68 -7.35
CA TYR A 86 -11.07 -8.43 -8.12
C TYR A 86 -12.33 -8.05 -8.88
N MET A 87 -13.11 -9.01 -9.35
CA MET A 87 -14.33 -8.74 -10.12
C MET A 87 -15.58 -8.78 -9.23
N ASN A 88 -15.89 -9.95 -8.65
CA ASN A 88 -17.14 -10.12 -7.94
C ASN A 88 -17.22 -9.26 -6.67
N GLN A 89 -16.17 -9.25 -5.85
CA GLN A 89 -16.17 -8.45 -4.61
C GLN A 89 -16.12 -6.93 -4.88
N LEU A 90 -15.54 -6.45 -5.97
CA LEU A 90 -15.59 -5.04 -6.31
C LEU A 90 -16.97 -4.64 -6.85
N PHE A 91 -17.53 -5.42 -7.79
CA PHE A 91 -18.78 -5.05 -8.45
C PHE A 91 -20.03 -5.33 -7.61
N VAL A 92 -20.05 -6.40 -6.81
CA VAL A 92 -21.14 -6.70 -5.88
C VAL A 92 -21.22 -5.64 -4.80
N ASN A 93 -20.09 -5.17 -4.28
CA ASN A 93 -20.04 -4.13 -3.25
C ASN A 93 -20.55 -2.75 -3.71
N PHE A 94 -20.65 -2.50 -5.00
CA PHE A 94 -21.28 -1.30 -5.54
C PHE A 94 -22.81 -1.46 -5.72
N LYS A 95 -23.33 -2.68 -5.72
CA LYS A 95 -24.74 -2.97 -6.09
C LYS A 95 -25.66 -3.37 -4.95
N THR A 96 -25.17 -3.82 -3.82
CA THR A 96 -26.04 -4.38 -2.76
C THR A 96 -25.89 -3.64 -1.44
N LYS A 97 -26.96 -2.98 -1.03
CA LYS A 97 -27.29 -2.73 0.38
C LYS A 97 -27.78 -4.07 0.94
N ASP A 98 -26.91 -4.96 1.34
CA ASP A 98 -27.35 -6.25 1.84
C ASP A 98 -27.56 -6.27 3.33
N GLN A 99 -28.74 -6.79 3.69
CA GLN A 99 -29.22 -7.05 5.05
C GLN A 99 -28.46 -8.18 5.75
N PHE A 100 -27.50 -8.84 5.10
CA PHE A 100 -26.69 -9.92 5.68
C PHE A 100 -25.19 -9.66 5.48
N GLY A 101 -24.57 -9.19 6.55
CA GLY A 101 -23.22 -8.73 6.65
C GLY A 101 -22.11 -9.74 6.46
N THR A 102 -21.64 -9.95 5.24
CA THR A 102 -20.32 -10.57 4.98
C THR A 102 -19.57 -9.96 3.80
N SER A 103 -20.00 -8.85 3.26
CA SER A 103 -19.19 -8.13 2.28
C SER A 103 -18.19 -7.22 3.01
N ILE A 104 -16.89 -7.50 2.87
CA ILE A 104 -15.82 -6.55 3.21
C ILE A 104 -15.97 -5.38 2.24
N THR A 105 -16.84 -4.45 2.58
CA THR A 105 -17.23 -3.31 1.75
C THR A 105 -16.41 -2.09 2.13
N ILE A 106 -16.45 -1.09 1.28
CA ILE A 106 -16.05 0.29 1.60
C ILE A 106 -16.61 0.71 2.97
N TRP A 107 -17.83 0.31 3.31
CA TRP A 107 -18.48 0.54 4.61
C TRP A 107 -17.71 -0.06 5.79
N THR A 108 -17.11 -1.25 5.65
CA THR A 108 -16.30 -1.84 6.72
C THR A 108 -15.06 -1.00 6.98
N TYR A 109 -14.35 -0.57 5.95
CA TYR A 109 -13.21 0.33 6.13
C TYR A 109 -13.59 1.68 6.70
N LEU A 110 -14.70 2.27 6.26
CA LEU A 110 -15.21 3.52 6.83
C LEU A 110 -15.58 3.37 8.30
N ASN A 111 -16.16 2.24 8.70
CA ASN A 111 -16.46 1.97 10.11
C ASN A 111 -15.18 1.80 10.93
N LEU A 112 -14.15 1.15 10.39
CA LEU A 112 -12.84 1.04 11.04
C LEU A 112 -12.18 2.41 11.19
N TYR A 113 -12.26 3.27 10.18
CA TYR A 113 -11.72 4.64 10.25
C TYR A 113 -12.49 5.48 11.30
N LYS A 114 -13.82 5.37 11.32
CA LYS A 114 -14.65 6.03 12.37
C LYS A 114 -14.29 5.53 13.76
N SER A 115 -14.14 4.22 13.91
CA SER A 115 -13.70 3.61 15.17
C SER A 115 -12.33 4.15 15.62
N GLY A 116 -11.36 4.29 14.69
CA GLY A 116 -10.08 4.92 14.98
C GLY A 116 -10.20 6.36 15.48
N ILE A 117 -11.11 7.14 14.88
CA ILE A 117 -11.41 8.51 15.34
C ILE A 117 -12.04 8.52 16.72
N GLU A 118 -12.96 7.60 17.02
CA GLU A 118 -13.59 7.52 18.35
C GLU A 118 -12.59 7.14 19.44
N VAL A 119 -11.66 6.23 19.16
CA VAL A 119 -10.54 5.92 20.07
C VAL A 119 -9.67 7.17 20.29
N PHE A 120 -9.33 7.89 19.22
CA PHE A 120 -8.59 9.15 19.31
C PHE A 120 -9.32 10.19 20.16
N LYS A 121 -10.63 10.36 20.01
CA LYS A 121 -11.41 11.30 20.82
C LYS A 121 -11.36 10.97 22.31
N LYS A 122 -11.31 9.67 22.66
CA LYS A 122 -11.19 9.21 24.05
C LYS A 122 -9.79 9.46 24.62
N TYR A 123 -8.74 9.30 23.77
CA TYR A 123 -7.34 9.42 24.17
C TYR A 123 -6.56 10.42 23.28
N PRO A 124 -6.90 11.71 23.27
CA PRO A 124 -6.47 12.65 22.24
C PRO A 124 -4.97 12.98 22.27
N TYR A 125 -4.34 12.98 23.44
CA TYR A 125 -2.96 13.44 23.57
C TYR A 125 -1.91 12.36 23.25
N PHE A 126 -2.03 11.19 23.85
CA PHE A 126 -1.02 10.11 23.79
C PHE A 126 -1.56 8.84 23.10
N GLY A 127 -2.87 8.78 22.79
CA GLY A 127 -3.50 7.59 22.26
C GLY A 127 -3.63 6.48 23.31
N VAL A 128 -4.05 5.28 22.85
CA VAL A 128 -4.18 4.09 23.71
C VAL A 128 -2.87 3.33 23.91
N GLY A 129 -1.81 3.74 23.25
CA GLY A 129 -0.52 3.05 23.20
C GLY A 129 -0.39 2.11 22.00
N ASN A 130 0.87 1.82 21.64
CA ASN A 130 1.19 1.00 20.48
C ASN A 130 0.57 -0.39 20.59
N LYS A 131 -0.11 -0.83 19.53
CA LYS A 131 -0.81 -2.14 19.41
C LYS A 131 -1.97 -2.35 20.39
N ASN A 132 -2.44 -1.30 21.08
CA ASN A 132 -3.56 -1.39 22.02
C ASN A 132 -4.92 -1.07 21.41
N TYR A 133 -4.99 -0.64 20.16
CA TYR A 133 -6.26 -0.37 19.48
C TYR A 133 -7.24 -1.55 19.54
N GLY A 134 -6.75 -2.77 19.25
CA GLY A 134 -7.58 -3.97 19.30
C GLY A 134 -8.07 -4.29 20.72
N PHE A 135 -7.24 -4.03 21.74
CA PHE A 135 -7.67 -4.19 23.12
C PHE A 135 -8.81 -3.24 23.46
N GLU A 136 -8.66 -1.96 23.16
CA GLU A 136 -9.67 -0.93 23.41
C GLU A 136 -11.00 -1.21 22.68
N THR A 137 -10.94 -1.65 21.41
CA THR A 137 -12.15 -1.79 20.59
C THR A 137 -12.85 -3.13 20.72
N CYS A 138 -12.15 -4.20 21.17
CA CYS A 138 -12.71 -5.55 21.23
C CYS A 138 -12.92 -6.08 22.65
N TRP A 139 -12.08 -5.70 23.61
CA TRP A 139 -11.96 -6.42 24.87
C TRP A 139 -12.35 -5.58 26.09
N ASP A 140 -12.35 -4.26 25.97
CA ASP A 140 -12.79 -3.40 27.06
C ASP A 140 -14.32 -3.41 27.19
N LYS A 141 -14.81 -4.31 28.04
CA LYS A 141 -16.25 -4.45 28.31
C LYS A 141 -16.83 -3.31 29.17
N GLU A 142 -15.99 -2.56 29.87
CA GLU A 142 -16.43 -1.49 30.76
C GLU A 142 -16.80 -0.21 30.00
N THR A 143 -16.24 -0.04 28.80
CA THR A 143 -16.47 1.15 27.97
C THR A 143 -17.06 0.79 26.61
N TYR A 144 -18.22 0.08 26.62
CA TYR A 144 -18.91 -0.20 25.37
C TYR A 144 -19.26 1.08 24.61
N ASN A 145 -18.62 1.26 23.45
CA ASN A 145 -18.96 2.33 22.52
C ASN A 145 -19.56 1.70 21.25
N PRO A 146 -20.83 2.03 20.90
CA PRO A 146 -21.49 1.47 19.71
C PRO A 146 -20.78 1.84 18.39
N ASN A 147 -19.92 2.85 18.41
CA ASN A 147 -19.13 3.28 17.25
C ASN A 147 -17.80 2.51 17.13
N TYR A 148 -17.45 1.69 18.11
CA TYR A 148 -16.26 0.86 18.01
C TYR A 148 -16.52 -0.32 17.07
N HIS A 149 -15.56 -0.54 16.18
CA HIS A 149 -15.55 -1.69 15.30
C HIS A 149 -14.35 -2.56 15.65
N CYS A 150 -14.62 -3.71 16.27
CA CYS A 150 -13.59 -4.62 16.76
C CYS A 150 -12.65 -5.06 15.63
N ASN A 151 -11.38 -4.71 15.75
CA ASN A 151 -10.31 -5.16 14.88
C ASN A 151 -8.95 -4.94 15.57
N SER A 152 -7.90 -5.57 15.08
CA SER A 152 -6.53 -5.38 15.61
C SER A 152 -5.96 -3.99 15.30
N HIS A 153 -6.45 -3.31 14.26
CA HIS A 153 -6.01 -1.97 13.84
C HIS A 153 -7.04 -1.34 12.89
N PRO A 154 -7.06 -0.02 12.70
CA PRO A 154 -8.07 0.65 11.87
C PRO A 154 -7.84 0.53 10.35
N HIS A 155 -6.87 -0.24 9.88
CA HIS A 155 -6.53 -0.48 8.46
C HIS A 155 -6.16 0.78 7.66
N GLN A 156 -5.76 1.86 8.34
CA GLN A 156 -5.25 3.06 7.67
C GLN A 156 -4.29 3.79 8.62
N ILE A 157 -3.08 4.04 8.14
CA ILE A 157 -1.93 4.50 8.92
C ILE A 157 -2.19 5.79 9.73
N TYR A 158 -2.91 6.75 9.16
CA TYR A 158 -3.17 8.03 9.86
C TYR A 158 -4.14 7.85 11.03
N PHE A 159 -5.19 7.03 10.85
CA PHE A 159 -6.11 6.71 11.94
C PHE A 159 -5.47 5.83 12.98
N GLU A 160 -4.55 4.94 12.58
CA GLU A 160 -3.77 4.12 13.51
C GLU A 160 -2.85 5.00 14.37
N PHE A 161 -2.12 5.94 13.77
CA PHE A 161 -1.29 6.88 14.51
C PHE A 161 -2.11 7.73 15.48
N LEU A 162 -3.24 8.26 15.05
CA LEU A 162 -4.13 9.05 15.92
C LEU A 162 -4.66 8.23 17.08
N ALA A 163 -5.14 7.01 16.82
CA ALA A 163 -5.71 6.15 17.84
C ALA A 163 -4.66 5.65 18.85
N GLU A 164 -3.49 5.21 18.37
CA GLU A 164 -2.47 4.56 19.20
C GLU A 164 -1.48 5.55 19.84
N HIS A 165 -1.18 6.65 19.16
CA HIS A 165 -0.16 7.61 19.64
C HIS A 165 -0.70 9.00 19.93
N GLY A 166 -2.00 9.24 19.72
CA GLY A 166 -2.63 10.53 19.91
C GLY A 166 -2.06 11.61 18.98
N ILE A 167 -2.40 12.87 19.26
CA ILE A 167 -1.98 13.99 18.42
C ILE A 167 -0.46 14.22 18.52
N LEU A 168 0.14 14.05 19.69
CA LEU A 168 1.57 14.30 19.90
C LEU A 168 2.44 13.30 19.13
N GLY A 169 2.16 11.99 19.29
CA GLY A 169 2.89 10.97 18.55
C GLY A 169 2.66 11.06 17.05
N THR A 170 1.43 11.35 16.63
CA THR A 170 1.09 11.52 15.20
C THR A 170 1.88 12.68 14.58
N ILE A 171 1.97 13.83 15.24
CA ILE A 171 2.75 14.97 14.74
C ILE A 171 4.23 14.58 14.59
N ILE A 172 4.81 13.90 15.57
CA ILE A 172 6.21 13.45 15.51
C ILE A 172 6.42 12.49 14.33
N CYS A 173 5.55 11.47 14.19
CA CYS A 173 5.63 10.50 13.10
C CYS A 173 5.50 11.18 11.72
N LEU A 174 4.53 12.08 11.57
CA LEU A 174 4.34 12.81 10.32
C LEU A 174 5.49 13.76 10.02
N PHE A 175 6.06 14.42 11.03
CA PHE A 175 7.23 15.26 10.85
C PHE A 175 8.44 14.46 10.33
N ILE A 176 8.72 13.32 10.94
CA ILE A 176 9.78 12.40 10.48
C ILE A 176 9.52 11.95 9.04
N PHE A 177 8.29 11.53 8.76
CA PHE A 177 7.87 11.12 7.41
C PHE A 177 8.10 12.23 6.39
N PHE A 178 7.57 13.43 6.61
CA PHE A 178 7.69 14.54 5.67
C PHE A 178 9.15 14.97 5.49
N LYS A 179 9.93 14.97 6.57
CA LYS A 179 11.37 15.24 6.47
C LYS A 179 12.06 14.24 5.55
N LEU A 180 11.87 12.95 5.78
CA LEU A 180 12.45 11.89 4.93
C LEU A 180 11.95 11.99 3.48
N PHE A 181 10.67 12.22 3.30
CA PHE A 181 10.05 12.36 1.99
C PHE A 181 10.67 13.53 1.19
N PHE A 182 10.75 14.71 1.79
CA PHE A 182 11.31 15.87 1.12
C PHE A 182 12.82 15.77 0.92
N ASP A 183 13.57 15.18 1.86
CA ASP A 183 15.00 14.94 1.71
C ASP A 183 15.28 13.98 0.53
N LEU A 184 14.51 12.93 0.39
CA LEU A 184 14.61 12.01 -0.76
C LEU A 184 14.20 12.69 -2.06
N LEU A 185 13.08 13.42 -2.06
CA LEU A 185 12.58 14.13 -3.24
C LEU A 185 13.61 15.12 -3.79
N ARG A 186 14.30 15.86 -2.92
CA ARG A 186 15.35 16.82 -3.32
C ARG A 186 16.59 16.13 -3.89
N LYS A 187 16.92 14.92 -3.41
CA LYS A 187 18.12 14.20 -3.84
C LYS A 187 17.95 13.45 -5.17
N ILE A 188 16.73 13.04 -5.51
CA ILE A 188 16.44 12.25 -6.73
C ILE A 188 17.01 12.89 -8.01
N PRO A 189 16.79 14.17 -8.31
CA PRO A 189 17.29 14.78 -9.54
C PRO A 189 18.83 14.91 -9.57
N ILE A 190 19.49 14.97 -8.42
CA ILE A 190 20.92 15.22 -8.28
C ILE A 190 21.71 13.91 -8.41
N THR A 191 21.28 12.88 -7.71
CA THR A 191 22.07 11.65 -7.53
C THR A 191 21.89 10.63 -8.65
N LYS A 192 20.78 10.68 -9.40
CA LYS A 192 20.40 9.66 -10.38
C LYS A 192 20.47 8.23 -9.79
N ASN A 193 20.33 8.10 -8.49
CA ASN A 193 20.47 6.85 -7.76
C ASN A 193 19.14 6.10 -7.75
N GLU A 194 19.13 4.94 -8.39
CA GLU A 194 17.93 4.10 -8.52
C GLU A 194 17.42 3.61 -7.16
N ILE A 195 18.33 3.36 -6.18
CA ILE A 195 17.96 2.92 -4.83
C ILE A 195 17.23 4.05 -4.08
N GLN A 196 17.73 5.29 -4.16
CA GLN A 196 17.05 6.43 -3.53
C GLN A 196 15.69 6.69 -4.13
N PHE A 197 15.56 6.52 -5.45
CA PHE A 197 14.27 6.64 -6.11
C PHE A 197 13.30 5.52 -5.69
N ALA A 198 13.76 4.27 -5.62
CA ALA A 198 12.96 3.16 -5.11
C ALA A 198 12.52 3.36 -3.66
N SER A 199 13.43 3.86 -2.79
CA SER A 199 13.11 4.18 -1.39
C SER A 199 12.07 5.29 -1.28
N PHE A 200 12.16 6.32 -2.11
CA PHE A 200 11.14 7.38 -2.22
C PHE A 200 9.77 6.82 -2.59
N LEU A 201 9.73 5.95 -3.61
CA LEU A 201 8.48 5.32 -4.05
C LEU A 201 7.88 4.41 -2.95
N TYR A 202 8.72 3.69 -2.22
CA TYR A 202 8.27 2.88 -1.09
C TYR A 202 7.60 3.76 -0.03
N ILE A 203 8.26 4.84 0.41
CA ILE A 203 7.69 5.78 1.38
C ILE A 203 6.39 6.38 0.86
N LEU A 204 6.36 6.83 -0.41
CA LEU A 204 5.16 7.38 -1.03
C LEU A 204 3.98 6.40 -0.98
N THR A 205 4.21 5.13 -1.27
CA THR A 205 3.15 4.12 -1.30
C THR A 205 2.68 3.67 0.08
N VAL A 206 3.58 3.60 1.06
CA VAL A 206 3.24 3.28 2.46
C VAL A 206 2.32 4.34 3.05
N PHE A 207 2.64 5.61 2.84
CA PHE A 207 1.88 6.74 3.36
C PHE A 207 0.78 7.24 2.42
N MET A 208 0.40 6.45 1.42
CA MET A 208 -0.66 6.85 0.51
C MET A 208 -2.01 6.98 1.25
N PRO A 209 -2.65 8.15 1.23
CA PRO A 209 -3.91 8.36 1.94
C PRO A 209 -5.04 7.52 1.34
N LEU A 210 -6.03 7.18 2.18
CA LEU A 210 -7.26 6.47 1.82
C LEU A 210 -7.10 5.02 1.34
N LEU A 211 -5.89 4.53 1.12
CA LEU A 211 -5.68 3.10 0.86
C LEU A 211 -5.50 2.34 2.18
N PRO A 212 -6.18 1.20 2.34
CA PRO A 212 -5.97 0.35 3.51
C PRO A 212 -4.50 -0.03 3.68
N SER A 213 -4.04 0.01 4.91
CA SER A 213 -2.69 -0.43 5.32
C SER A 213 -2.78 -1.61 6.27
N GLY A 214 -1.72 -2.41 6.35
CA GLY A 214 -1.54 -3.35 7.45
C GLY A 214 -1.16 -2.63 8.74
N ALA A 215 -1.12 -3.35 9.86
CA ALA A 215 -0.63 -2.84 11.14
C ALA A 215 0.87 -2.45 11.05
N PHE A 216 1.24 -1.38 11.73
CA PHE A 216 2.61 -0.89 11.88
C PHE A 216 3.21 -1.31 13.20
#